data_49ef72d97095538b4e71e52abd5c4f72
#
_entry.id   49ef72d97095538b4e71e52abd5c4f72
#
_cell.length_a   1.000
_cell.length_b   1.000
_cell.length_c   1.000
_cell.angle_alpha   90.00
_cell.angle_beta   90.00
_cell.angle_gamma   90.00
#
_symmetry.space_group_name_H-M   'P 1'
#
loop_
_entity.id
_entity.type
_entity.pdbx_description
1 polymer ?
#
loop_
_entity_poly.entity_id
_entity_poly.type
_entity_poly.pdbx_seq_one_letter_code
_entity_poly.pdbx_strand_id
1 'polypeptide(L)'
;LQDIHYRGGKDAAALYFRINPDSHFFSGKGLILGGSHSPNLNSNHSLVGDLSAILIQNVNPLINFVRVPSKKIALMRESETNIEAIANSTIPVNVTSLSGVPSWMLVLIKRILEKTSKQTLEEVWPNLEVFFHGGVAFTPYREQYKQVIHSPKMHYV
;
A
#
# COMPACT_ATOMS: atom_id res chain seq x y z
N LEU A 1 8.30 9.92 -17.50
CA LEU A 1 7.43 10.00 -16.31
C LEU A 1 7.66 8.83 -15.36
N GLN A 2 7.68 7.58 -15.86
CA GLN A 2 7.95 6.37 -15.05
C GLN A 2 9.29 6.46 -14.29
N ASP A 3 10.35 6.87 -14.97
CA ASP A 3 11.69 6.99 -14.36
C ASP A 3 11.73 7.98 -13.19
N ILE A 4 10.97 9.07 -13.28
CA ILE A 4 10.90 10.09 -12.23
C ILE A 4 10.19 9.51 -11.00
N HIS A 5 9.08 8.77 -11.17
CA HIS A 5 8.38 8.12 -10.07
C HIS A 5 9.20 7.02 -9.41
N TYR A 6 9.92 6.21 -10.22
CA TYR A 6 10.81 5.19 -9.67
C TYR A 6 11.98 5.79 -8.89
N ARG A 7 12.54 6.92 -9.36
CA ARG A 7 13.59 7.65 -8.62
C ARG A 7 13.03 8.20 -7.32
N GLY A 8 11.90 8.90 -7.34
CA GLY A 8 11.26 9.45 -6.15
C GLY A 8 10.95 8.38 -5.10
N GLY A 9 10.40 7.23 -5.50
CA GLY A 9 10.16 6.11 -4.59
C GLY A 9 11.44 5.51 -4.00
N LYS A 10 12.51 5.38 -4.80
CA LYS A 10 13.82 4.92 -4.32
C LYS A 10 14.46 5.93 -3.38
N ASP A 11 14.36 7.21 -3.66
CA ASP A 11 14.93 8.28 -2.85
C ASP A 11 14.20 8.37 -1.50
N ALA A 12 12.87 8.25 -1.48
CA ALA A 12 12.09 8.20 -0.25
C ALA A 12 12.44 6.98 0.61
N ALA A 13 12.56 5.80 0.00
CA ALA A 13 12.98 4.60 0.70
C ALA A 13 14.43 4.71 1.21
N ALA A 14 15.35 5.21 0.39
CA ALA A 14 16.75 5.41 0.78
C ALA A 14 16.88 6.41 1.94
N LEU A 15 16.11 7.49 1.93
CA LEU A 15 16.06 8.45 3.02
C LEU A 15 15.51 7.79 4.29
N TYR A 16 14.44 7.02 4.19
CA TYR A 16 13.86 6.30 5.32
C TYR A 16 14.89 5.39 5.99
N PHE A 17 15.62 4.56 5.21
CA PHE A 17 16.65 3.66 5.75
C PHE A 17 17.85 4.39 6.34
N ARG A 18 18.22 5.52 5.78
CA ARG A 18 19.32 6.35 6.32
C ARG A 18 18.97 6.91 7.70
N ILE A 19 17.70 7.24 7.93
CA ILE A 19 17.22 7.78 9.21
C ILE A 19 16.91 6.66 10.20
N ASN A 20 16.52 5.48 9.72
CA ASN A 20 16.13 4.32 10.52
C ASN A 20 17.01 3.11 10.20
N PRO A 21 18.26 3.07 10.68
CA PRO A 21 19.20 1.99 10.35
C PRO A 21 18.76 0.63 10.90
N ASP A 22 17.95 0.60 11.97
CA ASP A 22 17.43 -0.62 12.60
C ASP A 22 16.08 -1.07 12.01
N SER A 23 15.72 -0.57 10.84
CA SER A 23 14.46 -0.88 10.16
C SER A 23 14.35 -2.37 9.79
N HIS A 24 13.19 -2.94 10.08
CA HIS A 24 12.82 -4.31 9.67
C HIS A 24 12.04 -4.35 8.33
N PHE A 25 12.04 -3.28 7.58
CA PHE A 25 11.29 -3.13 6.32
C PHE A 25 11.47 -4.34 5.38
N PHE A 26 12.70 -4.82 5.21
CA PHE A 26 13.00 -5.95 4.34
C PHE A 26 12.74 -7.33 4.97
N SER A 27 12.35 -7.40 6.25
CA SER A 27 12.00 -8.66 6.91
C SER A 27 10.63 -9.20 6.51
N GLY A 28 9.82 -8.39 5.84
CA GLY A 28 8.47 -8.73 5.40
C GLY A 28 8.15 -8.19 4.02
N LYS A 29 6.85 -8.03 3.76
CA LYS A 29 6.33 -7.52 2.48
C LYS A 29 5.70 -6.14 2.63
N GLY A 30 5.79 -5.35 1.56
CA GLY A 30 5.06 -4.09 1.45
C GLY A 30 3.64 -4.31 0.92
N LEU A 31 2.65 -3.78 1.61
CA LEU A 31 1.28 -3.70 1.11
C LEU A 31 1.14 -2.45 0.24
N ILE A 32 0.93 -2.65 -1.05
CA ILE A 32 0.81 -1.57 -2.03
C ILE A 32 -0.61 -1.56 -2.59
N LEU A 33 -1.34 -0.48 -2.31
CA LEU A 33 -2.62 -0.19 -2.96
C LEU A 33 -2.38 0.73 -4.16
N GLY A 34 -2.70 0.23 -5.35
CA GLY A 34 -2.77 1.04 -6.57
C GLY A 34 -4.17 1.62 -6.75
N GLY A 35 -4.28 2.67 -7.55
CA GLY A 35 -5.57 3.16 -8.00
C GLY A 35 -6.24 2.20 -9.00
N SER A 36 -7.54 2.36 -9.20
CA SER A 36 -8.34 1.50 -10.08
C SER A 36 -7.94 1.63 -11.55
N HIS A 37 -7.90 0.51 -12.23
CA HIS A 37 -7.81 0.48 -13.69
C HIS A 37 -9.23 0.61 -14.26
N SER A 38 -9.59 1.80 -14.74
CA SER A 38 -10.78 1.97 -15.58
C SER A 38 -10.36 1.75 -17.04
N PRO A 39 -10.76 0.64 -17.69
CA PRO A 39 -10.60 0.53 -19.13
C PRO A 39 -11.55 1.54 -19.77
N ASN A 40 -11.03 2.67 -20.24
CA ASN A 40 -11.80 3.54 -21.11
C ASN A 40 -11.99 2.82 -22.45
N LEU A 41 -13.25 2.52 -22.77
CA LEU A 41 -13.68 1.83 -23.99
C LEU A 41 -13.55 2.67 -25.27
N ASN A 42 -12.83 3.79 -25.26
CA ASN A 42 -12.57 4.59 -26.46
C ASN A 42 -11.21 4.21 -27.05
N SER A 43 -11.33 3.43 -28.10
CA SER A 43 -10.43 3.17 -29.25
C SER A 43 -9.06 3.85 -29.23
N ASN A 44 -8.08 3.05 -29.64
CA ASN A 44 -6.69 3.35 -29.98
C ASN A 44 -5.69 3.16 -28.83
N HIS A 45 -5.32 1.89 -28.57
CA HIS A 45 -4.03 1.44 -27.98
C HIS A 45 -3.33 2.33 -26.92
N SER A 46 -3.99 3.34 -26.37
CA SER A 46 -3.50 4.15 -25.27
C SER A 46 -4.00 3.56 -23.95
N LEU A 47 -3.08 3.12 -23.12
CA LEU A 47 -3.34 2.77 -21.71
C LEU A 47 -3.72 4.06 -20.96
N VAL A 48 -5.00 4.38 -20.96
CA VAL A 48 -5.56 5.41 -20.12
C VAL A 48 -6.01 4.76 -18.83
N GLY A 49 -5.26 4.95 -17.79
CA GLY A 49 -5.53 4.40 -16.46
C GLY A 49 -4.89 5.25 -15.38
N ASP A 50 -5.25 5.02 -14.14
CA ASP A 50 -4.56 5.60 -13.01
C ASP A 50 -3.04 5.28 -13.11
N LEU A 51 -2.21 6.29 -12.87
CA LEU A 51 -0.76 6.17 -12.89
C LEU A 51 -0.26 5.00 -12.04
N SER A 52 -0.90 4.77 -10.90
CA SER A 52 -0.59 3.66 -9.99
C SER A 52 -0.80 2.29 -10.65
N ALA A 53 -1.87 2.12 -11.44
CA ALA A 53 -2.12 0.89 -12.17
C ALA A 53 -1.07 0.66 -13.25
N ILE A 54 -0.67 1.71 -13.98
CA ILE A 54 0.39 1.66 -14.98
C ILE A 54 1.72 1.27 -14.33
N LEU A 55 2.06 1.86 -13.19
CA LEU A 55 3.27 1.54 -12.44
C LEU A 55 3.27 0.09 -11.97
N ILE A 56 2.15 -0.41 -11.43
CA ILE A 56 2.00 -1.81 -10.99
C ILE A 56 2.15 -2.79 -12.15
N GLN A 57 1.62 -2.45 -13.34
CA GLN A 57 1.76 -3.31 -14.52
C GLN A 57 3.20 -3.45 -15.00
N ASN A 58 4.00 -2.39 -14.87
CA ASN A 58 5.37 -2.30 -15.38
C ASN A 58 6.44 -2.47 -14.30
N VAL A 59 6.07 -2.89 -13.10
CA VAL A 59 6.99 -3.15 -11.99
C VAL A 59 7.93 -4.30 -12.34
N ASN A 60 9.21 -4.15 -11.98
CA ASN A 60 10.20 -5.21 -12.08
C ASN A 60 9.69 -6.49 -11.40
N PRO A 61 9.76 -7.67 -12.05
CA PRO A 61 9.29 -8.94 -11.49
C PRO A 61 9.82 -9.25 -10.08
N LEU A 62 11.04 -8.83 -9.75
CA LEU A 62 11.63 -9.00 -8.42
C LEU A 62 10.83 -8.31 -7.30
N ILE A 63 10.16 -7.19 -7.61
CA ILE A 63 9.32 -6.47 -6.63
C ILE A 63 8.07 -7.28 -6.27
N ASN A 64 7.61 -8.19 -7.14
CA ASN A 64 6.47 -9.05 -6.84
C ASN A 64 6.74 -10.02 -5.67
N PHE A 65 8.01 -10.33 -5.37
CA PHE A 65 8.37 -11.16 -4.22
C PHE A 65 8.28 -10.43 -2.89
N VAL A 66 8.40 -9.10 -2.90
CA VAL A 66 8.45 -8.25 -1.69
C VAL A 66 7.18 -7.43 -1.48
N ARG A 67 6.13 -7.63 -2.28
CA ARG A 67 4.88 -6.90 -2.18
C ARG A 67 3.65 -7.80 -2.05
N VAL A 68 2.59 -7.25 -1.47
CA VAL A 68 1.21 -7.77 -1.46
C VAL A 68 0.24 -6.62 -1.78
N PRO A 69 -0.96 -6.90 -2.29
CA PRO A 69 -1.41 -8.16 -2.84
C PRO A 69 -0.70 -8.53 -4.14
N SER A 70 -0.99 -9.72 -4.67
CA SER A 70 -0.49 -10.11 -6.00
C SER A 70 -0.94 -9.13 -7.08
N LYS A 71 -0.19 -9.03 -8.20
CA LYS A 71 -0.52 -8.13 -9.31
C LYS A 71 -1.97 -8.31 -9.79
N LYS A 72 -2.46 -9.55 -9.84
CA LYS A 72 -3.83 -9.86 -10.26
C LYS A 72 -4.88 -9.19 -9.36
N ILE A 73 -4.71 -9.26 -8.05
CA ILE A 73 -5.63 -8.67 -7.08
C ILE A 73 -5.47 -7.14 -7.07
N ALA A 74 -4.23 -6.64 -7.13
CA ALA A 74 -3.95 -5.21 -7.10
C ALA A 74 -4.56 -4.43 -8.30
N LEU A 75 -4.78 -5.10 -9.43
CA LEU A 75 -5.36 -4.50 -10.65
C LEU A 75 -6.87 -4.73 -10.78
N MET A 76 -7.52 -5.38 -9.82
CA MET A 76 -8.98 -5.49 -9.81
C MET A 76 -9.62 -4.11 -9.65
N ARG A 77 -10.85 -3.95 -10.19
CA ARG A 77 -11.62 -2.71 -10.00
C ARG A 77 -11.87 -2.47 -8.51
N GLU A 78 -11.88 -1.19 -8.15
CA GLU A 78 -12.30 -0.76 -6.80
C GLU A 78 -13.74 -1.22 -6.53
N SER A 79 -13.89 -2.20 -5.66
CA SER A 79 -15.16 -2.79 -5.26
C SER A 79 -14.99 -3.45 -3.91
N GLU A 80 -16.09 -3.72 -3.23
CA GLU A 80 -16.07 -4.48 -1.98
C GLU A 80 -15.40 -5.84 -2.16
N THR A 81 -15.64 -6.51 -3.29
CA THR A 81 -14.99 -7.78 -3.63
C THR A 81 -13.48 -7.66 -3.73
N ASN A 82 -12.98 -6.53 -4.24
CA ASN A 82 -11.54 -6.28 -4.29
C ASN A 82 -10.95 -6.07 -2.89
N ILE A 83 -11.61 -5.28 -2.05
CA ILE A 83 -11.18 -5.07 -0.65
C ILE A 83 -11.15 -6.39 0.10
N GLU A 84 -12.15 -7.25 -0.08
CA GLU A 84 -12.19 -8.59 0.50
C GLU A 84 -11.01 -9.46 0.03
N ALA A 85 -10.74 -9.48 -1.28
CA ALA A 85 -9.64 -10.26 -1.84
C ALA A 85 -8.27 -9.77 -1.33
N ILE A 86 -8.10 -8.43 -1.23
CA ILE A 86 -6.88 -7.83 -0.68
C ILE A 86 -6.74 -8.19 0.80
N ALA A 87 -7.78 -8.00 1.60
CA ALA A 87 -7.75 -8.31 3.03
C ALA A 87 -7.39 -9.79 3.26
N ASN A 88 -8.08 -10.72 2.60
CA ASN A 88 -7.83 -12.15 2.73
C ASN A 88 -6.40 -12.54 2.34
N SER A 89 -5.85 -11.93 1.31
CA SER A 89 -4.49 -12.24 0.83
C SER A 89 -3.38 -11.61 1.68
N THR A 90 -3.68 -10.56 2.46
CA THR A 90 -2.66 -9.80 3.20
C THR A 90 -2.65 -10.09 4.69
N ILE A 91 -3.78 -10.45 5.29
CA ILE A 91 -3.87 -10.79 6.72
C ILE A 91 -2.80 -11.83 7.15
N PRO A 92 -2.60 -12.96 6.44
CA PRO A 92 -1.63 -13.98 6.87
C PRO A 92 -0.17 -13.63 6.56
N VAL A 93 0.09 -12.46 5.99
CA VAL A 93 1.43 -12.05 5.55
C VAL A 93 2.08 -11.15 6.59
N ASN A 94 3.39 -11.30 6.80
CA ASN A 94 4.17 -10.35 7.59
C ASN A 94 4.33 -9.04 6.79
N VAL A 95 3.43 -8.09 7.01
CA VAL A 95 3.47 -6.77 6.36
C VAL A 95 4.30 -5.82 7.21
N THR A 96 5.31 -5.20 6.60
CA THR A 96 6.23 -4.26 7.26
C THR A 96 6.04 -2.82 6.81
N SER A 97 5.41 -2.62 5.65
CA SER A 97 5.14 -1.28 5.12
C SER A 97 3.83 -1.21 4.37
N LEU A 98 3.24 -0.01 4.37
CA LEU A 98 2.08 0.34 3.57
C LEU A 98 2.49 1.36 2.52
N SER A 99 1.85 1.33 1.35
CA SER A 99 2.01 2.35 0.32
C SER A 99 0.69 2.56 -0.42
N GLY A 100 0.29 3.82 -0.56
CA GLY A 100 -0.94 4.15 -1.29
C GLY A 100 -1.64 5.43 -0.81
N VAL A 101 -2.86 5.61 -1.30
CA VAL A 101 -3.71 6.75 -0.95
C VAL A 101 -4.31 6.54 0.44
N PRO A 102 -4.21 7.52 1.36
CA PRO A 102 -4.68 7.39 2.74
C PRO A 102 -6.15 6.98 2.88
N SER A 103 -7.05 7.53 2.07
CA SER A 103 -8.48 7.20 2.13
C SER A 103 -8.74 5.70 1.87
N TRP A 104 -8.18 5.17 0.80
CA TRP A 104 -8.34 3.76 0.44
C TRP A 104 -7.65 2.80 1.40
N MET A 105 -6.45 3.15 1.82
CA MET A 105 -5.73 2.35 2.81
C MET A 105 -6.52 2.25 4.12
N LEU A 106 -7.16 3.34 4.55
CA LEU A 106 -7.97 3.34 5.76
C LEU A 106 -9.21 2.44 5.65
N VAL A 107 -9.86 2.40 4.48
CA VAL A 107 -10.99 1.48 4.22
C VAL A 107 -10.53 0.03 4.33
N LEU A 108 -9.40 -0.31 3.72
CA LEU A 108 -8.82 -1.65 3.82
C LEU A 108 -8.44 -2.02 5.26
N ILE A 109 -7.79 -1.11 5.99
CA ILE A 109 -7.41 -1.33 7.38
C ILE A 109 -8.64 -1.65 8.24
N LYS A 110 -9.69 -0.84 8.15
CA LYS A 110 -10.94 -1.08 8.87
C LYS A 110 -11.51 -2.47 8.57
N ARG A 111 -11.50 -2.86 7.30
CA ARG A 111 -11.98 -4.19 6.89
C ARG A 111 -11.12 -5.32 7.45
N ILE A 112 -9.81 -5.16 7.48
CA ILE A 112 -8.89 -6.13 8.09
C ILE A 112 -9.15 -6.27 9.59
N LEU A 113 -9.32 -5.18 10.32
CA LEU A 113 -9.62 -5.19 11.75
C LEU A 113 -10.96 -5.87 12.04
N GLU A 114 -12.01 -5.59 11.27
CA GLU A 114 -13.30 -6.29 11.37
C GLU A 114 -13.14 -7.82 11.20
N LYS A 115 -12.44 -8.23 10.13
CA LYS A 115 -12.24 -9.66 9.81
C LYS A 115 -11.43 -10.41 10.85
N THR A 116 -10.48 -9.74 11.46
CA THR A 116 -9.59 -10.34 12.46
C THR A 116 -10.10 -10.18 13.89
N SER A 117 -11.16 -9.39 14.09
CA SER A 117 -11.66 -8.99 15.42
C SER A 117 -10.57 -8.35 16.29
N LYS A 118 -9.64 -7.61 15.64
CA LYS A 118 -8.56 -6.89 16.29
C LYS A 118 -8.91 -5.41 16.44
N GLN A 119 -8.28 -4.75 17.43
CA GLN A 119 -8.49 -3.33 17.70
C GLN A 119 -7.51 -2.45 16.94
N THR A 120 -6.28 -2.93 16.78
CA THR A 120 -5.20 -2.18 16.15
C THR A 120 -4.46 -3.00 15.11
N LEU A 121 -3.82 -2.32 14.17
CA LEU A 121 -3.17 -2.96 13.04
C LEU A 121 -1.88 -3.68 13.44
N GLU A 122 -1.19 -3.23 14.50
CA GLU A 122 -0.04 -3.93 15.06
C GLU A 122 -0.37 -5.29 15.68
N GLU A 123 -1.63 -5.54 16.05
CA GLU A 123 -2.07 -6.88 16.46
C GLU A 123 -2.19 -7.85 15.28
N VAL A 124 -2.35 -7.31 14.07
CA VAL A 124 -2.38 -8.09 12.82
C VAL A 124 -0.97 -8.21 12.24
N TRP A 125 -0.24 -7.09 12.18
CA TRP A 125 1.09 -6.98 11.60
C TRP A 125 2.08 -6.35 12.61
N PRO A 126 2.67 -7.14 13.51
CA PRO A 126 3.53 -6.65 14.58
C PRO A 126 4.80 -5.93 14.11
N ASN A 127 5.23 -6.20 12.89
CA ASN A 127 6.43 -5.64 12.28
C ASN A 127 6.13 -4.44 11.34
N LEU A 128 4.88 -3.96 11.31
CA LEU A 128 4.52 -2.78 10.54
C LEU A 128 5.19 -1.53 11.12
N GLU A 129 5.93 -0.80 10.28
CA GLU A 129 6.74 0.33 10.75
C GLU A 129 6.61 1.62 9.92
N VAL A 130 6.11 1.55 8.67
CA VAL A 130 6.05 2.74 7.82
C VAL A 130 4.87 2.74 6.85
N PHE A 131 4.30 3.93 6.63
CA PHE A 131 3.33 4.20 5.58
C PHE A 131 3.84 5.29 4.65
N PHE A 132 4.16 4.90 3.42
CA PHE A 132 4.44 5.82 2.32
C PHE A 132 3.12 6.24 1.69
N HIS A 133 2.65 7.42 2.05
CA HIS A 133 1.36 7.92 1.58
C HIS A 133 1.51 8.94 0.45
N GLY A 134 0.52 9.02 -0.41
CA GLY A 134 0.53 9.97 -1.52
C GLY A 134 -0.84 10.15 -2.14
N GLY A 135 -0.89 10.98 -3.18
CA GLY A 135 -2.10 11.25 -3.93
C GLY A 135 -3.04 12.30 -3.32
N VAL A 136 -3.13 12.35 -1.98
CA VAL A 136 -3.91 13.34 -1.22
C VAL A 136 -3.18 13.76 0.04
N ALA A 137 -3.55 14.91 0.62
CA ALA A 137 -3.00 15.36 1.89
C ALA A 137 -3.34 14.37 3.01
N PHE A 138 -2.35 14.03 3.85
CA PHE A 138 -2.53 13.09 4.94
C PHE A 138 -3.22 13.69 6.17
N THR A 139 -3.06 14.99 6.38
CA THR A 139 -3.55 15.70 7.57
C THR A 139 -5.01 15.38 7.94
N PRO A 140 -5.99 15.34 7.01
CA PRO A 140 -7.38 15.02 7.35
C PRO A 140 -7.59 13.59 7.89
N TYR A 141 -6.68 12.68 7.60
CA TYR A 141 -6.77 11.26 7.97
C TYR A 141 -6.00 10.94 9.24
N ARG A 142 -5.11 11.81 9.69
CA ARG A 142 -4.16 11.56 10.79
C ARG A 142 -4.84 11.02 12.06
N GLU A 143 -5.92 11.62 12.50
CA GLU A 143 -6.62 11.20 13.71
C GLU A 143 -7.29 9.83 13.55
N GLN A 144 -7.80 9.51 12.37
CA GLN A 144 -8.36 8.20 12.08
C GLN A 144 -7.27 7.11 12.08
N TYR A 145 -6.08 7.42 11.55
CA TYR A 145 -4.95 6.49 11.60
C TYR A 145 -4.47 6.24 13.03
N LYS A 146 -4.45 7.25 13.88
CA LYS A 146 -4.13 7.10 15.32
C LYS A 146 -5.10 6.18 16.06
N GLN A 147 -6.35 6.07 15.59
CA GLN A 147 -7.34 5.17 16.22
C GLN A 147 -7.09 3.69 15.86
N VAL A 148 -6.44 3.41 14.77
CA VAL A 148 -6.22 2.05 14.25
C VAL A 148 -4.76 1.60 14.29
N ILE A 149 -3.82 2.52 14.52
CA ILE A 149 -2.39 2.24 14.66
C ILE A 149 -1.88 3.01 15.88
N HIS A 150 -1.53 2.29 16.95
CA HIS A 150 -1.06 2.85 18.22
C HIS A 150 0.46 2.71 18.38
N SER A 151 1.13 1.98 17.47
CA SER A 151 2.57 1.76 17.56
C SER A 151 3.36 3.07 17.50
N PRO A 152 4.21 3.37 18.49
CA PRO A 152 5.09 4.54 18.47
C PRO A 152 6.20 4.42 17.42
N LYS A 153 6.40 3.22 16.87
CA LYS A 153 7.38 2.94 15.80
C LYS A 153 6.85 3.26 14.41
N MET A 154 5.56 3.63 14.28
CA MET A 154 4.95 3.89 12.97
C MET A 154 5.38 5.25 12.42
N HIS A 155 5.99 5.22 11.24
CA HIS A 155 6.40 6.40 10.49
C HIS A 155 5.42 6.68 9.34
N TYR A 156 5.13 7.95 9.12
CA TYR A 156 4.30 8.43 7.99
C TYR A 156 5.17 9.32 7.10
N VAL A 157 5.37 8.93 5.84
CA VAL A 157 6.30 9.53 4.87
C VAL A 157 5.57 9.96 3.60
#